data_dc9cf894c56df768ba7b2b690336b681
#
_entry.id   dc9cf894c56df768ba7b2b690336b681
#
_cell.length_a   1.000
_cell.length_b   1.000
_cell.length_c   1.000
_cell.angle_alpha   90.00
_cell.angle_beta   90.00
_cell.angle_gamma   90.00
#
_symmetry.space_group_name_H-M   'P 1'
#
loop_
_entity.id
_entity.type
_entity.pdbx_description
1 polymer ?
#
loop_
_entity_poly.entity_id
_entity_poly.type
_entity_poly.pdbx_seq_one_letter_code
_entity_poly.pdbx_strand_id
1 'polypeptide(L)'
;AFYAYGICTELISDCSGAGLIRVTSLEQVEELGDLTVKEKAKKLDVRYIATGTLWRMDDMFQLSIELYDTKDKKVVWSDRWQEKWDNLPTIKGSLSDGLLKALDTKPKVEQKIDTTNPEAYEFYLKAKHKYEKRENTDDTEIARGLLQKAIELDKTLILAKNLLGTTYREMGDYDKAMEIYTPALIQSEELSDKQGMGYSLNSIGNVHHERGDYNKSLDYYGRSLAISEELGDKLGIGNSLNNIGLVHKNKGDYDKAFDYLERSLAIHEELGNKLGMGNCLHNIGIMHKNKGALYYYDRSLIIR
;
A
#
# COMPACT_ATOMS: atom_id res chain seq x y z
N ALA A 1 -14.33 1.53 -13.68
CA ALA A 1 -14.19 1.26 -12.23
C ALA A 1 -12.75 0.99 -11.83
N PHE A 2 -12.03 0.01 -12.41
CA PHE A 2 -10.69 -0.42 -11.96
C PHE A 2 -9.60 0.67 -12.05
N TYR A 3 -9.62 1.57 -13.05
CA TYR A 3 -8.66 2.68 -13.12
C TYR A 3 -8.82 3.65 -11.95
N ALA A 4 -10.07 4.04 -11.66
CA ALA A 4 -10.35 4.91 -10.53
C ALA A 4 -9.92 4.25 -9.22
N TYR A 5 -10.20 2.95 -9.04
CA TYR A 5 -9.76 2.16 -7.90
C TYR A 5 -8.23 2.16 -7.76
N GLY A 6 -7.50 1.83 -8.83
CA GLY A 6 -6.04 1.80 -8.85
C GLY A 6 -5.42 3.15 -8.48
N ILE A 7 -5.89 4.24 -9.11
CA ILE A 7 -5.42 5.60 -8.83
C ILE A 7 -5.70 5.97 -7.37
N CYS A 8 -6.91 5.69 -6.86
CA CYS A 8 -7.25 5.99 -5.46
C CYS A 8 -6.38 5.22 -4.46
N THR A 9 -6.15 3.91 -4.68
CA THR A 9 -5.31 3.12 -3.77
C THR A 9 -3.87 3.60 -3.74
N GLU A 10 -3.33 4.02 -4.88
CA GLU A 10 -1.99 4.58 -4.96
C GLU A 10 -1.90 5.96 -4.30
N LEU A 11 -2.88 6.84 -4.52
CA LEU A 11 -2.94 8.15 -3.85
C LEU A 11 -3.04 8.00 -2.32
N ILE A 12 -3.82 7.03 -1.84
CA ILE A 12 -3.90 6.72 -0.41
C ILE A 12 -2.53 6.31 0.12
N SER A 13 -1.82 5.45 -0.61
CA SER A 13 -0.46 5.02 -0.26
C SER A 13 0.50 6.21 -0.20
N ASP A 14 0.50 7.04 -1.25
CA ASP A 14 1.38 8.20 -1.37
C ASP A 14 1.13 9.22 -0.25
N CYS A 15 -0.13 9.56 0.00
CA CYS A 15 -0.51 10.50 1.05
C CYS A 15 -0.21 9.94 2.45
N SER A 16 -0.41 8.64 2.67
CA SER A 16 -0.07 7.98 3.94
C SER A 16 1.44 7.91 4.14
N GLY A 17 2.21 7.62 3.08
CA GLY A 17 3.67 7.59 3.11
C GLY A 17 4.29 8.95 3.45
N ALA A 18 3.67 10.06 3.06
CA ALA A 18 4.11 11.41 3.44
C ALA A 18 4.10 11.65 4.96
N GLY A 19 3.40 10.82 5.73
CA GLY A 19 3.50 10.70 7.19
C GLY A 19 2.96 11.86 8.00
N LEU A 20 2.21 12.78 7.38
CA LEU A 20 1.62 13.95 8.02
C LEU A 20 0.08 13.95 7.92
N ILE A 21 -0.49 12.97 7.24
CA ILE A 21 -1.92 12.90 6.94
C ILE A 21 -2.45 11.52 7.31
N ARG A 22 -3.48 11.50 8.12
CA ARG A 22 -4.27 10.30 8.35
C ARG A 22 -5.23 10.11 7.18
N VAL A 23 -5.06 9.03 6.42
CA VAL A 23 -5.89 8.72 5.25
C VAL A 23 -6.77 7.51 5.54
N THR A 24 -8.05 7.64 5.26
CA THR A 24 -9.03 6.54 5.37
C THR A 24 -8.84 5.56 4.21
N SER A 25 -8.96 4.26 4.46
CA SER A 25 -8.85 3.24 3.41
C SER A 25 -10.02 3.35 2.41
N LEU A 26 -9.75 2.95 1.16
CA LEU A 26 -10.78 2.95 0.11
C LEU A 26 -11.97 2.06 0.47
N GLU A 27 -11.74 0.92 1.10
CA GLU A 27 -12.77 -0.01 1.57
C GLU A 27 -13.77 0.69 2.51
N GLN A 28 -13.27 1.45 3.49
CA GLN A 28 -14.13 2.23 4.39
C GLN A 28 -14.94 3.29 3.68
N VAL A 29 -14.41 3.88 2.60
CA VAL A 29 -15.13 4.85 1.78
C VAL A 29 -16.20 4.16 0.93
N GLU A 30 -15.90 2.98 0.38
CA GLU A 30 -16.84 2.17 -0.41
C GLU A 30 -18.03 1.69 0.43
N GLU A 31 -17.81 1.26 1.68
CA GLU A 31 -18.85 0.83 2.62
C GLU A 31 -19.91 1.92 2.90
N LEU A 32 -19.57 3.18 2.68
CA LEU A 32 -20.51 4.30 2.91
C LEU A 32 -21.47 4.53 1.74
N GLY A 33 -21.30 3.86 0.61
CA GLY A 33 -22.20 3.91 -0.54
C GLY A 33 -22.52 5.34 -1.00
N ASP A 34 -23.80 5.62 -1.20
CA ASP A 34 -24.31 6.87 -1.78
C ASP A 34 -24.49 8.02 -0.79
N LEU A 35 -23.89 7.95 0.40
CA LEU A 35 -23.93 9.05 1.35
C LEU A 35 -23.30 10.32 0.75
N THR A 36 -23.85 11.47 1.13
CA THR A 36 -23.28 12.77 0.75
C THR A 36 -21.86 12.95 1.31
N VAL A 37 -21.06 13.81 0.67
CA VAL A 37 -19.70 14.15 1.13
C VAL A 37 -19.68 14.53 2.61
N LYS A 38 -20.67 15.29 3.07
CA LYS A 38 -20.79 15.71 4.46
C LYS A 38 -21.08 14.56 5.42
N GLU A 39 -21.92 13.63 5.03
CA GLU A 39 -22.25 12.44 5.82
C GLU A 39 -21.08 11.48 5.90
N LYS A 40 -20.38 11.29 4.77
CA LYS A 40 -19.13 10.51 4.72
C LYS A 40 -18.09 11.10 5.65
N ALA A 41 -17.86 12.41 5.59
CA ALA A 41 -16.91 13.10 6.47
C ALA A 41 -17.20 12.89 7.95
N LYS A 42 -18.48 12.99 8.32
CA LYS A 42 -18.91 12.80 9.72
C LYS A 42 -18.72 11.36 10.20
N LYS A 43 -19.02 10.38 9.34
CA LYS A 43 -18.88 8.96 9.68
C LYS A 43 -17.43 8.52 9.78
N LEU A 44 -16.57 9.07 8.91
CA LEU A 44 -15.14 8.76 8.86
C LEU A 44 -14.30 9.60 9.84
N ASP A 45 -14.93 10.62 10.45
CA ASP A 45 -14.24 11.60 11.31
C ASP A 45 -13.03 12.23 10.61
N VAL A 46 -13.23 12.70 9.37
CA VAL A 46 -12.20 13.32 8.55
C VAL A 46 -12.51 14.78 8.26
N ARG A 47 -11.45 15.62 8.25
CA ARG A 47 -11.57 17.03 7.89
C ARG A 47 -11.66 17.23 6.38
N TYR A 48 -10.90 16.48 5.61
CA TYR A 48 -10.81 16.63 4.17
C TYR A 48 -11.36 15.41 3.44
N ILE A 49 -12.06 15.64 2.33
CA ILE A 49 -12.50 14.60 1.42
C ILE A 49 -12.04 14.96 0.01
N ALA A 50 -11.28 14.06 -0.61
CA ALA A 50 -10.98 14.12 -2.03
C ALA A 50 -12.06 13.35 -2.81
N THR A 51 -12.62 13.99 -3.82
CA THR A 51 -13.55 13.38 -4.77
C THR A 51 -13.06 13.62 -6.18
N GLY A 52 -13.32 12.69 -7.08
CA GLY A 52 -12.88 12.86 -8.46
C GLY A 52 -13.70 12.02 -9.44
N THR A 53 -13.55 12.34 -10.71
CA THR A 53 -14.14 11.61 -11.82
C THR A 53 -13.10 11.37 -12.89
N LEU A 54 -13.11 10.15 -13.42
CA LEU A 54 -12.25 9.75 -14.53
C LEU A 54 -13.11 9.28 -15.69
N TRP A 55 -12.98 9.94 -16.85
CA TRP A 55 -13.65 9.61 -18.10
C TRP A 55 -12.60 9.26 -19.14
N ARG A 56 -12.79 8.15 -19.83
CA ARG A 56 -11.98 7.78 -20.98
C ARG A 56 -12.82 7.91 -22.25
N MET A 57 -12.28 8.57 -23.27
CA MET A 57 -12.84 8.71 -24.60
C MET A 57 -11.75 8.35 -25.61
N ASP A 58 -11.82 7.15 -26.15
CA ASP A 58 -10.81 6.61 -27.09
C ASP A 58 -9.39 6.64 -26.51
N ASP A 59 -8.53 7.43 -27.11
CA ASP A 59 -7.13 7.65 -26.71
C ASP A 59 -6.93 8.81 -25.71
N MET A 60 -8.02 9.50 -25.36
CA MET A 60 -8.02 10.60 -24.40
C MET A 60 -8.64 10.20 -23.08
N PHE A 61 -8.23 10.87 -22.02
CA PHE A 61 -8.96 10.84 -20.75
C PHE A 61 -9.17 12.23 -20.18
N GLN A 62 -10.17 12.34 -19.34
CA GLN A 62 -10.39 13.51 -18.50
C GLN A 62 -10.45 13.04 -17.05
N LEU A 63 -9.55 13.57 -16.23
CA LEU A 63 -9.54 13.38 -14.78
C LEU A 63 -9.83 14.73 -14.13
N SER A 64 -10.81 14.77 -13.26
CA SER A 64 -11.04 15.91 -12.37
C SER A 64 -11.03 15.46 -10.93
N ILE A 65 -10.45 16.27 -10.05
CA ILE A 65 -10.39 16.00 -8.63
C ILE A 65 -10.63 17.29 -7.84
N GLU A 66 -11.27 17.15 -6.70
CA GLU A 66 -11.54 18.24 -5.77
C GLU A 66 -11.22 17.79 -4.35
N LEU A 67 -10.55 18.64 -3.58
CA LEU A 67 -10.32 18.48 -2.14
C LEU A 67 -11.25 19.42 -1.38
N TYR A 68 -12.19 18.86 -0.64
CA TYR A 68 -13.19 19.60 0.12
C TYR A 68 -12.83 19.61 1.61
N ASP A 69 -12.74 20.82 2.21
CA ASP A 69 -12.62 21.02 3.66
C ASP A 69 -14.01 21.00 4.29
N THR A 70 -14.30 20.00 5.08
CA THR A 70 -15.60 19.81 5.75
C THR A 70 -15.85 20.78 6.90
N LYS A 71 -14.78 21.29 7.50
CA LYS A 71 -14.84 22.32 8.58
C LYS A 71 -15.18 23.68 8.00
N ASP A 72 -14.45 24.12 6.98
CA ASP A 72 -14.62 25.41 6.33
C ASP A 72 -15.69 25.39 5.23
N LYS A 73 -16.23 24.20 4.91
CA LYS A 73 -17.29 23.96 3.93
C LYS A 73 -17.00 24.53 2.54
N LYS A 74 -15.76 24.37 2.08
CA LYS A 74 -15.31 24.88 0.78
C LYS A 74 -14.35 23.91 0.09
N VAL A 75 -14.26 23.98 -1.22
CA VAL A 75 -13.19 23.35 -2.00
C VAL A 75 -11.91 24.14 -1.73
N VAL A 76 -10.88 23.46 -1.25
CA VAL A 76 -9.57 24.06 -0.94
C VAL A 76 -8.57 23.84 -2.05
N TRP A 77 -8.81 22.85 -2.89
CA TRP A 77 -8.02 22.57 -4.08
C TRP A 77 -8.87 21.80 -5.09
N SER A 78 -8.65 22.10 -6.36
CA SER A 78 -9.19 21.31 -7.47
C SER A 78 -8.23 21.40 -8.65
N ASP A 79 -8.18 20.32 -9.40
CA ASP A 79 -7.44 20.27 -10.64
C ASP A 79 -8.15 19.39 -11.68
N ARG A 80 -7.80 19.59 -12.95
CA ARG A 80 -8.42 18.89 -14.06
C ARG A 80 -7.41 18.67 -15.16
N TRP A 81 -7.28 17.41 -15.58
CA TRP A 81 -6.44 17.01 -16.71
C TRP A 81 -7.32 16.51 -17.84
N GLN A 82 -6.97 16.90 -19.05
CA GLN A 82 -7.52 16.35 -20.28
C GLN A 82 -6.34 16.08 -21.19
N GLU A 83 -5.96 14.82 -21.29
CA GLU A 83 -4.71 14.39 -21.87
C GLU A 83 -4.87 13.09 -22.64
N LYS A 84 -3.84 12.71 -23.40
CA LYS A 84 -3.78 11.38 -23.99
C LYS A 84 -3.69 10.33 -22.89
N TRP A 85 -4.30 9.18 -23.17
CA TRP A 85 -4.29 8.05 -22.25
C TRP A 85 -2.88 7.64 -21.83
N ASP A 86 -1.93 7.76 -22.75
CA ASP A 86 -0.52 7.44 -22.54
C ASP A 86 0.15 8.29 -21.44
N ASN A 87 -0.42 9.44 -21.10
CA ASN A 87 0.10 10.31 -20.04
C ASN A 87 -0.47 9.96 -18.64
N LEU A 88 -1.37 8.99 -18.52
CA LEU A 88 -1.98 8.63 -17.22
C LEU A 88 -0.96 8.30 -16.13
N PRO A 89 0.11 7.53 -16.40
CA PRO A 89 1.13 7.26 -15.37
C PRO A 89 1.82 8.52 -14.84
N THR A 90 2.03 9.55 -15.70
CA THR A 90 2.74 10.76 -15.31
C THR A 90 1.92 11.71 -14.47
N ILE A 91 0.58 11.65 -14.58
CA ILE A 91 -0.34 12.52 -13.84
C ILE A 91 -0.42 12.13 -12.37
N LYS A 92 -0.15 10.87 -12.04
CA LYS A 92 -0.14 10.37 -10.66
C LYS A 92 0.73 11.26 -9.75
N GLY A 93 1.98 11.53 -10.15
CA GLY A 93 2.90 12.38 -9.39
C GLY A 93 2.33 13.79 -9.19
N SER A 94 1.86 14.43 -10.26
CA SER A 94 1.26 15.76 -10.20
C SER A 94 0.03 15.81 -9.29
N LEU A 95 -0.75 14.72 -9.26
CA LEU A 95 -1.95 14.60 -8.46
C LEU A 95 -1.61 14.46 -6.96
N SER A 96 -0.65 13.61 -6.62
CA SER A 96 -0.15 13.47 -5.24
C SER A 96 0.47 14.77 -4.74
N ASP A 97 1.30 15.42 -5.55
CA ASP A 97 1.94 16.69 -5.21
C ASP A 97 0.92 17.82 -5.00
N GLY A 98 -0.09 17.90 -5.87
CA GLY A 98 -1.18 18.87 -5.74
C GLY A 98 -1.97 18.71 -4.45
N LEU A 99 -2.35 17.48 -4.11
CA LEU A 99 -3.05 17.17 -2.87
C LEU A 99 -2.20 17.50 -1.64
N LEU A 100 -0.95 17.04 -1.60
CA LEU A 100 -0.04 17.27 -0.47
C LEU A 100 0.23 18.76 -0.27
N LYS A 101 0.43 19.51 -1.36
CA LYS A 101 0.61 20.97 -1.31
C LYS A 101 -0.64 21.69 -0.79
N ALA A 102 -1.83 21.26 -1.21
CA ALA A 102 -3.08 21.84 -0.74
C ALA A 102 -3.32 21.60 0.76
N LEU A 103 -2.74 20.52 1.30
CA LEU A 103 -2.78 20.16 2.72
C LEU A 103 -1.59 20.73 3.52
N ASP A 104 -0.83 21.67 2.92
CA ASP A 104 0.38 22.27 3.50
C ASP A 104 1.44 21.23 3.91
N THR A 105 1.51 20.15 3.14
CA THR A 105 2.36 19.00 3.38
C THR A 105 3.31 18.85 2.20
N LYS A 106 4.57 18.51 2.45
CA LYS A 106 5.54 18.22 1.39
C LYS A 106 5.74 16.72 1.28
N PRO A 107 5.76 16.15 0.06
CA PRO A 107 6.25 14.81 -0.13
C PRO A 107 7.69 14.73 0.38
N LYS A 108 8.01 13.69 1.15
CA LYS A 108 9.38 13.49 1.67
C LYS A 108 10.32 12.96 0.61
N VAL A 109 9.78 12.39 -0.43
CA VAL A 109 10.52 11.76 -1.54
C VAL A 109 9.88 12.12 -2.86
N GLU A 110 10.68 12.51 -3.86
CA GLU A 110 10.24 12.53 -5.25
C GLU A 110 9.89 11.10 -5.67
N GLN A 111 8.61 10.85 -5.90
CA GLN A 111 8.18 9.55 -6.39
C GLN A 111 8.59 9.38 -7.83
N LYS A 112 9.50 8.43 -8.05
CA LYS A 112 9.86 8.02 -9.40
C LYS A 112 8.67 7.27 -10.00
N ILE A 113 8.30 7.64 -11.22
CA ILE A 113 7.26 6.92 -11.96
C ILE A 113 7.79 5.52 -12.28
N ASP A 114 7.11 4.48 -11.82
CA ASP A 114 7.54 3.09 -11.97
C ASP A 114 7.59 2.63 -13.43
N THR A 115 6.80 3.28 -14.32
CA THR A 115 6.77 2.96 -15.74
C THR A 115 6.33 4.17 -16.56
N THR A 116 6.91 4.32 -17.75
CA THR A 116 6.45 5.26 -18.78
C THR A 116 5.57 4.57 -19.84
N ASN A 117 5.37 3.24 -19.73
CA ASN A 117 4.52 2.48 -20.64
C ASN A 117 3.08 2.45 -20.11
N PRO A 118 2.15 3.19 -20.71
CA PRO A 118 0.78 3.32 -20.21
C PRO A 118 -0.01 2.02 -20.32
N GLU A 119 0.25 1.19 -21.33
CA GLU A 119 -0.43 -0.09 -21.50
C GLU A 119 0.02 -1.09 -20.42
N ALA A 120 1.31 -1.14 -20.10
CA ALA A 120 1.84 -1.94 -19.00
C ALA A 120 1.21 -1.53 -17.68
N TYR A 121 1.11 -0.22 -17.42
CA TYR A 121 0.48 0.30 -16.23
C TYR A 121 -1.01 -0.02 -16.17
N GLU A 122 -1.72 0.04 -17.28
CA GLU A 122 -3.13 -0.35 -17.38
C GLU A 122 -3.33 -1.82 -16.99
N PHE A 123 -2.51 -2.73 -17.53
CA PHE A 123 -2.57 -4.15 -17.16
C PHE A 123 -2.27 -4.38 -15.68
N TYR A 124 -1.29 -3.68 -15.13
CA TYR A 124 -0.98 -3.73 -13.69
C TYR A 124 -2.19 -3.29 -12.83
N LEU A 125 -2.84 -2.17 -13.15
CA LEU A 125 -4.00 -1.68 -12.40
C LEU A 125 -5.19 -2.66 -12.48
N LYS A 126 -5.43 -3.25 -13.65
CA LYS A 126 -6.45 -4.30 -13.83
C LYS A 126 -6.14 -5.52 -12.96
N ALA A 127 -4.89 -5.96 -12.98
CA ALA A 127 -4.44 -7.10 -12.20
C ALA A 127 -4.58 -6.84 -10.69
N LYS A 128 -4.13 -5.67 -10.23
CA LYS A 128 -4.23 -5.26 -8.83
C LYS A 128 -5.68 -5.27 -8.36
N HIS A 129 -6.56 -4.61 -9.10
CA HIS A 129 -7.99 -4.59 -8.79
C HIS A 129 -8.59 -6.01 -8.73
N LYS A 130 -8.27 -6.86 -9.74
CA LYS A 130 -8.79 -8.23 -9.80
C LYS A 130 -8.30 -9.07 -8.62
N TYR A 131 -7.02 -8.89 -8.23
CA TYR A 131 -6.41 -9.62 -7.13
C TYR A 131 -6.95 -9.18 -5.75
N GLU A 132 -7.11 -7.88 -5.54
CA GLU A 132 -7.63 -7.34 -4.27
C GLU A 132 -9.11 -7.67 -4.05
N LYS A 133 -9.89 -7.75 -5.14
CA LYS A 133 -11.33 -8.10 -5.11
C LYS A 133 -11.60 -9.57 -5.45
N ARG A 134 -10.60 -10.46 -5.37
CA ARG A 134 -10.75 -11.87 -5.73
C ARG A 134 -11.70 -12.60 -4.79
N GLU A 135 -12.54 -13.43 -5.37
CA GLU A 135 -13.49 -14.30 -4.66
C GLU A 135 -13.04 -15.78 -4.69
N ASN A 136 -12.18 -16.15 -5.64
CA ASN A 136 -11.75 -17.52 -5.87
C ASN A 136 -10.34 -17.57 -6.49
N THR A 137 -9.85 -18.79 -6.72
CA THR A 137 -8.53 -19.04 -7.32
C THR A 137 -8.45 -18.61 -8.78
N ASP A 138 -9.54 -18.69 -9.55
CA ASP A 138 -9.55 -18.29 -10.96
C ASP A 138 -9.29 -16.80 -11.11
N ASP A 139 -9.77 -15.99 -10.17
CA ASP A 139 -9.48 -14.56 -10.11
C ASP A 139 -7.99 -14.28 -9.94
N THR A 140 -7.30 -15.12 -9.15
CA THR A 140 -5.84 -15.03 -8.98
C THR A 140 -5.11 -15.40 -10.29
N GLU A 141 -5.55 -16.42 -11.01
CA GLU A 141 -4.94 -16.80 -12.29
C GLU A 141 -5.18 -15.72 -13.37
N ILE A 142 -6.35 -15.10 -13.39
CA ILE A 142 -6.63 -13.95 -14.28
C ILE A 142 -5.68 -12.79 -13.93
N ALA A 143 -5.51 -12.47 -12.64
CA ALA A 143 -4.59 -11.43 -12.21
C ALA A 143 -3.14 -11.72 -12.62
N ARG A 144 -2.68 -12.98 -12.49
CA ARG A 144 -1.35 -13.41 -12.96
C ARG A 144 -1.17 -13.19 -14.46
N GLY A 145 -2.15 -13.58 -15.27
CA GLY A 145 -2.11 -13.36 -16.72
C GLY A 145 -1.99 -11.88 -17.09
N LEU A 146 -2.69 -11.02 -16.38
CA LEU A 146 -2.60 -9.56 -16.56
C LEU A 146 -1.24 -9.02 -16.13
N LEU A 147 -0.68 -9.50 -15.00
CA LEU A 147 0.66 -9.10 -14.52
C LEU A 147 1.76 -9.54 -15.47
N GLN A 148 1.67 -10.74 -16.04
CA GLN A 148 2.60 -11.23 -17.06
C GLN A 148 2.60 -10.31 -18.28
N LYS A 149 1.41 -9.92 -18.78
CA LYS A 149 1.30 -8.96 -19.89
C LYS A 149 1.91 -7.61 -19.54
N ALA A 150 1.67 -7.10 -18.33
CA ALA A 150 2.29 -5.85 -17.88
C ALA A 150 3.82 -5.95 -17.89
N ILE A 151 4.39 -7.06 -17.41
CA ILE A 151 5.85 -7.31 -17.38
C ILE A 151 6.43 -7.52 -18.79
N GLU A 152 5.69 -8.14 -19.70
CA GLU A 152 6.09 -8.28 -21.11
C GLU A 152 6.22 -6.93 -21.80
N LEU A 153 5.26 -6.03 -21.55
CA LEU A 153 5.23 -4.67 -22.11
C LEU A 153 6.28 -3.74 -21.47
N ASP A 154 6.52 -3.91 -20.17
CA ASP A 154 7.54 -3.16 -19.44
C ASP A 154 8.26 -4.06 -18.42
N LYS A 155 9.44 -4.51 -18.82
CA LYS A 155 10.29 -5.36 -17.97
C LYS A 155 10.84 -4.63 -16.74
N THR A 156 10.72 -3.31 -16.67
CA THR A 156 11.19 -2.50 -15.54
C THR A 156 10.11 -2.23 -14.50
N LEU A 157 8.87 -2.64 -14.75
CA LEU A 157 7.75 -2.43 -13.83
C LEU A 157 7.84 -3.35 -12.59
N ILE A 158 8.62 -2.90 -11.60
CA ILE A 158 8.90 -3.64 -10.36
C ILE A 158 7.62 -3.94 -9.56
N LEU A 159 6.66 -3.02 -9.55
CA LEU A 159 5.38 -3.22 -8.87
C LEU A 159 4.62 -4.44 -9.41
N ALA A 160 4.59 -4.64 -10.73
CA ALA A 160 3.93 -5.80 -11.33
C ALA A 160 4.64 -7.11 -10.96
N LYS A 161 5.98 -7.12 -10.92
CA LYS A 161 6.76 -8.28 -10.50
C LYS A 161 6.50 -8.62 -9.02
N ASN A 162 6.53 -7.62 -8.15
CA ASN A 162 6.26 -7.83 -6.73
C ASN A 162 4.85 -8.36 -6.49
N LEU A 163 3.85 -7.82 -7.18
CA LEU A 163 2.48 -8.32 -7.06
C LEU A 163 2.35 -9.75 -7.61
N LEU A 164 3.01 -10.06 -8.74
CA LEU A 164 3.03 -11.43 -9.29
C LEU A 164 3.66 -12.42 -8.31
N GLY A 165 4.81 -12.09 -7.73
CA GLY A 165 5.45 -12.91 -6.69
C GLY A 165 4.55 -13.12 -5.47
N THR A 166 3.80 -12.08 -5.05
CA THR A 166 2.83 -12.15 -3.94
C THR A 166 1.73 -13.16 -4.25
N THR A 167 1.23 -13.23 -5.48
CA THR A 167 0.20 -14.21 -5.86
C THR A 167 0.69 -15.66 -5.72
N TYR A 168 1.97 -15.93 -6.00
CA TYR A 168 2.56 -17.25 -5.81
C TYR A 168 2.83 -17.55 -4.33
N ARG A 169 3.38 -16.57 -3.59
CA ARG A 169 3.65 -16.72 -2.15
C ARG A 169 2.39 -17.05 -1.36
N GLU A 170 1.28 -16.35 -1.60
CA GLU A 170 0.02 -16.59 -0.88
C GLU A 170 -0.62 -17.95 -1.20
N MET A 171 -0.25 -18.56 -2.33
CA MET A 171 -0.62 -19.94 -2.64
C MET A 171 0.41 -20.98 -2.14
N GLY A 172 1.44 -20.55 -1.43
CA GLY A 172 2.49 -21.43 -0.88
C GLY A 172 3.57 -21.82 -1.87
N ASP A 173 3.55 -21.32 -3.12
CA ASP A 173 4.58 -21.59 -4.13
C ASP A 173 5.76 -20.63 -3.91
N TYR A 174 6.50 -20.88 -2.83
CA TYR A 174 7.60 -20.02 -2.39
C TYR A 174 8.78 -20.01 -3.37
N ASP A 175 9.00 -21.10 -4.11
CA ASP A 175 10.09 -21.18 -5.10
C ASP A 175 9.82 -20.25 -6.26
N LYS A 176 8.62 -20.29 -6.85
CA LYS A 176 8.24 -19.33 -7.90
C LYS A 176 8.19 -17.89 -7.41
N ALA A 177 7.73 -17.65 -6.19
CA ALA A 177 7.79 -16.32 -5.61
C ALA A 177 9.22 -15.79 -5.55
N MET A 178 10.19 -16.61 -5.11
CA MET A 178 11.61 -16.23 -5.06
C MET A 178 12.23 -16.04 -6.44
N GLU A 179 11.86 -16.86 -7.44
CA GLU A 179 12.28 -16.69 -8.84
C GLU A 179 11.85 -15.34 -9.44
N ILE A 180 10.80 -14.72 -8.88
CA ILE A 180 10.30 -13.41 -9.31
C ILE A 180 10.90 -12.28 -8.45
N TYR A 181 10.89 -12.42 -7.13
CA TYR A 181 11.35 -11.36 -6.23
C TYR A 181 12.86 -11.10 -6.30
N THR A 182 13.67 -12.16 -6.45
CA THR A 182 15.13 -11.98 -6.49
C THR A 182 15.58 -11.17 -7.70
N PRO A 183 15.17 -11.46 -8.94
CA PRO A 183 15.48 -10.60 -10.08
C PRO A 183 14.86 -9.19 -9.96
N ALA A 184 13.67 -9.05 -9.33
CA ALA A 184 13.04 -7.75 -9.12
C ALA A 184 13.89 -6.88 -8.17
N LEU A 185 14.45 -7.46 -7.11
CA LEU A 185 15.37 -6.77 -6.21
C LEU A 185 16.64 -6.31 -6.94
N ILE A 186 17.31 -7.20 -7.67
CA ILE A 186 18.52 -6.87 -8.44
C ILE A 186 18.22 -5.72 -9.41
N GLN A 187 17.12 -5.80 -10.13
CA GLN A 187 16.74 -4.76 -11.06
C GLN A 187 16.43 -3.42 -10.36
N SER A 188 15.80 -3.44 -9.18
CA SER A 188 15.60 -2.22 -8.39
C SER A 188 16.92 -1.59 -7.95
N GLU A 189 17.91 -2.41 -7.61
CA GLU A 189 19.26 -1.95 -7.29
C GLU A 189 19.93 -1.29 -8.51
N GLU A 190 19.86 -1.92 -9.68
CA GLU A 190 20.41 -1.39 -10.94
C GLU A 190 19.75 -0.06 -11.34
N LEU A 191 18.44 0.06 -11.14
CA LEU A 191 17.66 1.28 -11.44
C LEU A 191 17.76 2.35 -10.34
N SER A 192 18.41 2.05 -9.22
CA SER A 192 18.43 2.90 -8.01
C SER A 192 17.00 3.23 -7.51
N ASP A 193 16.07 2.29 -7.73
CA ASP A 193 14.69 2.36 -7.28
C ASP A 193 14.58 1.89 -5.81
N LYS A 194 14.81 2.81 -4.88
CA LYS A 194 14.75 2.50 -3.44
C LYS A 194 13.40 1.97 -2.99
N GLN A 195 12.31 2.46 -3.57
CA GLN A 195 10.96 2.00 -3.21
C GLN A 195 10.76 0.56 -3.66
N GLY A 196 11.12 0.23 -4.91
CA GLY A 196 11.11 -1.13 -5.42
C GLY A 196 12.01 -2.08 -4.62
N MET A 197 13.22 -1.62 -4.22
CA MET A 197 14.11 -2.37 -3.32
C MET A 197 13.42 -2.68 -1.98
N GLY A 198 12.81 -1.68 -1.33
CA GLY A 198 12.10 -1.85 -0.06
C GLY A 198 10.99 -2.90 -0.15
N TYR A 199 10.16 -2.83 -1.20
CA TYR A 199 9.10 -3.80 -1.44
C TYR A 199 9.63 -5.21 -1.71
N SER A 200 10.63 -5.35 -2.57
CA SER A 200 11.21 -6.65 -2.91
C SER A 200 11.88 -7.31 -1.70
N LEU A 201 12.64 -6.53 -0.90
CA LEU A 201 13.26 -7.02 0.34
C LEU A 201 12.21 -7.49 1.36
N ASN A 202 11.15 -6.72 1.57
CA ASN A 202 10.06 -7.11 2.47
C ASN A 202 9.38 -8.40 1.99
N SER A 203 9.15 -8.54 0.68
CA SER A 203 8.53 -9.72 0.07
C SER A 203 9.41 -10.97 0.20
N ILE A 204 10.72 -10.85 -0.01
CA ILE A 204 11.69 -11.95 0.24
C ILE A 204 11.72 -12.31 1.73
N GLY A 205 11.69 -11.30 2.60
CA GLY A 205 11.59 -11.50 4.05
C GLY A 205 10.37 -12.32 4.46
N ASN A 206 9.20 -12.05 3.84
CA ASN A 206 7.98 -12.81 4.04
C ASN A 206 8.15 -14.29 3.65
N VAL A 207 8.76 -14.57 2.48
CA VAL A 207 9.01 -15.96 2.05
C VAL A 207 9.90 -16.70 3.05
N HIS A 208 11.01 -16.07 3.50
CA HIS A 208 11.88 -16.69 4.51
C HIS A 208 11.18 -16.90 5.85
N HIS A 209 10.32 -15.95 6.27
CA HIS A 209 9.51 -16.10 7.48
C HIS A 209 8.57 -17.31 7.38
N GLU A 210 7.84 -17.46 6.27
CA GLU A 210 6.89 -18.54 6.03
C GLU A 210 7.57 -19.91 5.89
N ARG A 211 8.85 -19.93 5.44
CA ARG A 211 9.71 -21.13 5.46
C ARG A 211 10.33 -21.44 6.84
N GLY A 212 10.18 -20.56 7.82
CA GLY A 212 10.80 -20.69 9.13
C GLY A 212 12.27 -20.24 9.19
N ASP A 213 12.79 -19.65 8.13
CA ASP A 213 14.16 -19.13 8.04
C ASP A 213 14.26 -17.77 8.75
N TYR A 214 13.94 -17.73 10.03
CA TYR A 214 13.79 -16.50 10.81
C TYR A 214 14.99 -15.54 10.77
N ASN A 215 16.21 -16.07 10.74
CA ASN A 215 17.40 -15.21 10.71
C ASN A 215 17.54 -14.47 9.37
N LYS A 216 17.28 -15.15 8.25
CA LYS A 216 17.24 -14.50 6.93
C LYS A 216 16.09 -13.51 6.82
N SER A 217 14.93 -13.88 7.33
CA SER A 217 13.77 -13.00 7.37
C SER A 217 14.07 -11.69 8.10
N LEU A 218 14.72 -11.75 9.27
CA LEU A 218 15.14 -10.55 10.02
C LEU A 218 16.14 -9.69 9.25
N ASP A 219 17.08 -10.29 8.53
CA ASP A 219 18.03 -9.55 7.69
C ASP A 219 17.29 -8.77 6.59
N TYR A 220 16.44 -9.44 5.84
CA TYR A 220 15.67 -8.81 4.76
C TYR A 220 14.72 -7.71 5.27
N TYR A 221 14.00 -7.95 6.35
CA TYR A 221 13.14 -6.93 6.94
C TYR A 221 13.94 -5.74 7.51
N GLY A 222 15.11 -6.01 8.11
CA GLY A 222 16.00 -4.95 8.60
C GLY A 222 16.49 -4.04 7.47
N ARG A 223 16.86 -4.62 6.32
CA ARG A 223 17.23 -3.86 5.12
C ARG A 223 16.04 -3.08 4.55
N SER A 224 14.86 -3.68 4.49
CA SER A 224 13.65 -2.98 4.07
C SER A 224 13.31 -1.82 5.00
N LEU A 225 13.43 -2.01 6.32
CA LEU A 225 13.22 -0.96 7.33
C LEU A 225 14.19 0.21 7.12
N ALA A 226 15.47 -0.06 6.93
CA ALA A 226 16.48 0.98 6.71
C ALA A 226 16.17 1.82 5.46
N ILE A 227 15.73 1.19 4.38
CA ILE A 227 15.30 1.89 3.16
C ILE A 227 14.05 2.75 3.43
N SER A 228 13.04 2.20 4.13
CA SER A 228 11.83 2.94 4.48
C SER A 228 12.13 4.14 5.38
N GLU A 229 13.08 4.00 6.32
CA GLU A 229 13.55 5.11 7.17
C GLU A 229 14.27 6.18 6.34
N GLU A 230 15.14 5.79 5.41
CA GLU A 230 15.83 6.71 4.50
C GLU A 230 14.84 7.49 3.62
N LEU A 231 13.82 6.82 3.11
CA LEU A 231 12.74 7.41 2.32
C LEU A 231 11.76 8.23 3.17
N GLY A 232 11.74 8.03 4.49
CA GLY A 232 10.71 8.58 5.37
C GLY A 232 9.33 7.98 5.13
N ASP A 233 9.27 6.78 4.53
CA ASP A 233 8.04 6.02 4.29
C ASP A 233 7.52 5.43 5.60
N LYS A 234 6.67 6.17 6.28
CA LYS A 234 6.09 5.72 7.55
C LYS A 234 5.30 4.43 7.43
N LEU A 235 4.60 4.22 6.32
CA LEU A 235 3.84 2.98 6.12
C LEU A 235 4.78 1.77 5.99
N GLY A 236 5.84 1.90 5.19
CA GLY A 236 6.89 0.89 5.06
C GLY A 236 7.60 0.61 6.39
N ILE A 237 7.90 1.65 7.18
CA ILE A 237 8.47 1.51 8.53
C ILE A 237 7.52 0.69 9.42
N GLY A 238 6.23 1.07 9.50
CA GLY A 238 5.23 0.36 10.30
C GLY A 238 5.12 -1.12 9.91
N ASN A 239 5.03 -1.41 8.62
CA ASN A 239 4.95 -2.77 8.11
C ASN A 239 6.21 -3.59 8.43
N SER A 240 7.39 -3.03 8.22
CA SER A 240 8.67 -3.72 8.53
C SER A 240 8.80 -4.03 10.03
N LEU A 241 8.46 -3.08 10.89
CA LEU A 241 8.46 -3.28 12.34
C LEU A 241 7.47 -4.37 12.78
N ASN A 242 6.26 -4.39 12.21
CA ASN A 242 5.28 -5.46 12.48
C ASN A 242 5.84 -6.83 12.10
N ASN A 243 6.46 -6.93 10.93
CA ASN A 243 7.02 -8.19 10.43
C ASN A 243 8.22 -8.67 11.29
N ILE A 244 9.10 -7.77 11.70
CA ILE A 244 10.20 -8.07 12.64
C ILE A 244 9.63 -8.55 13.98
N GLY A 245 8.61 -7.87 14.51
CA GLY A 245 7.91 -8.26 15.73
C GLY A 245 7.30 -9.65 15.62
N LEU A 246 6.69 -9.97 14.48
CA LEU A 246 6.12 -11.31 14.22
C LEU A 246 7.19 -12.42 14.21
N VAL A 247 8.36 -12.14 13.61
CA VAL A 247 9.49 -13.09 13.65
C VAL A 247 9.96 -13.32 15.08
N HIS A 248 10.15 -12.28 15.89
CA HIS A 248 10.54 -12.41 17.29
C HIS A 248 9.49 -13.18 18.11
N LYS A 249 8.19 -12.93 17.85
CA LYS A 249 7.10 -13.72 18.46
C LYS A 249 7.24 -15.20 18.12
N ASN A 250 7.50 -15.56 16.87
CA ASN A 250 7.62 -16.95 16.43
C ASN A 250 8.91 -17.63 16.96
N LYS A 251 9.95 -16.84 17.24
CA LYS A 251 11.17 -17.30 17.94
C LYS A 251 10.99 -17.46 19.47
N GLY A 252 9.86 -17.01 20.04
CA GLY A 252 9.63 -16.99 21.48
C GLY A 252 10.28 -15.81 22.22
N ASP A 253 10.84 -14.85 21.50
CA ASP A 253 11.46 -13.63 22.06
C ASP A 253 10.39 -12.55 22.25
N TYR A 254 9.50 -12.79 23.20
CA TYR A 254 8.29 -11.99 23.38
C TYR A 254 8.54 -10.53 23.77
N ASP A 255 9.61 -10.24 24.51
CA ASP A 255 9.93 -8.88 24.93
C ASP A 255 10.30 -8.01 23.71
N LYS A 256 11.14 -8.54 22.81
CA LYS A 256 11.45 -7.85 21.54
C LYS A 256 10.25 -7.79 20.61
N ALA A 257 9.48 -8.87 20.53
CA ALA A 257 8.27 -8.87 19.72
C ALA A 257 7.31 -7.76 20.15
N PHE A 258 7.14 -7.56 21.46
CA PHE A 258 6.30 -6.52 22.02
C PHE A 258 6.80 -5.12 21.66
N ASP A 259 8.09 -4.83 21.86
CA ASP A 259 8.68 -3.54 21.50
C ASP A 259 8.46 -3.16 20.02
N TYR A 260 8.76 -4.10 19.11
CA TYR A 260 8.56 -3.88 17.69
C TYR A 260 7.10 -3.68 17.30
N LEU A 261 6.19 -4.48 17.86
CA LEU A 261 4.76 -4.38 17.57
C LEU A 261 4.13 -3.10 18.13
N GLU A 262 4.54 -2.62 19.30
CA GLU A 262 4.07 -1.35 19.86
C GLU A 262 4.55 -0.15 19.02
N ARG A 263 5.80 -0.17 18.59
CA ARG A 263 6.34 0.86 17.70
C ARG A 263 5.60 0.86 16.36
N SER A 264 5.32 -0.31 15.80
CA SER A 264 4.50 -0.44 14.60
C SER A 264 3.08 0.09 14.81
N LEU A 265 2.45 -0.29 15.93
CA LEU A 265 1.09 0.16 16.28
C LEU A 265 1.02 1.69 16.36
N ALA A 266 1.97 2.32 17.04
CA ALA A 266 2.03 3.78 17.16
C ALA A 266 2.09 4.47 15.78
N ILE A 267 2.87 3.91 14.84
CA ILE A 267 2.94 4.43 13.47
C ILE A 267 1.61 4.24 12.74
N HIS A 268 1.00 3.07 12.83
CA HIS A 268 -0.29 2.82 12.19
C HIS A 268 -1.42 3.65 12.81
N GLU A 269 -1.37 3.94 14.12
CA GLU A 269 -2.29 4.86 14.79
C GLU A 269 -2.11 6.29 14.27
N GLU A 270 -0.87 6.77 14.13
CA GLU A 270 -0.56 8.08 13.56
C GLU A 270 -1.09 8.21 12.12
N LEU A 271 -0.93 7.16 11.32
CA LEU A 271 -1.41 7.10 9.92
C LEU A 271 -2.92 6.85 9.82
N GLY A 272 -3.60 6.46 10.89
CA GLY A 272 -4.99 6.00 10.86
C GLY A 272 -5.20 4.70 10.05
N ASN A 273 -4.15 3.92 9.87
CA ASN A 273 -4.20 2.65 9.15
C ASN A 273 -4.83 1.55 10.01
N LYS A 274 -6.15 1.40 9.91
CA LYS A 274 -6.91 0.44 10.71
C LYS A 274 -6.47 -1.00 10.51
N LEU A 275 -6.14 -1.40 9.28
CA LEU A 275 -5.65 -2.76 9.00
C LEU A 275 -4.33 -3.03 9.71
N GLY A 276 -3.36 -2.11 9.60
CA GLY A 276 -2.08 -2.22 10.31
C GLY A 276 -2.26 -2.27 11.83
N MET A 277 -3.11 -1.38 12.38
CA MET A 277 -3.48 -1.39 13.80
C MET A 277 -4.08 -2.75 14.22
N GLY A 278 -5.04 -3.26 13.45
CA GLY A 278 -5.67 -4.56 13.71
C GLY A 278 -4.66 -5.70 13.73
N ASN A 279 -3.71 -5.71 12.79
CA ASN A 279 -2.65 -6.73 12.72
C ASN A 279 -1.70 -6.66 13.93
N CYS A 280 -1.25 -5.46 14.31
CA CYS A 280 -0.40 -5.27 15.50
C CYS A 280 -1.12 -5.72 16.76
N LEU A 281 -2.34 -5.25 17.00
CA LEU A 281 -3.16 -5.58 18.18
C LEU A 281 -3.47 -7.07 18.24
N HIS A 282 -3.76 -7.72 17.12
CA HIS A 282 -3.95 -9.16 17.05
C HIS A 282 -2.69 -9.91 17.48
N ASN A 283 -1.53 -9.54 16.97
CA ASN A 283 -0.25 -10.17 17.31
C ASN A 283 0.11 -9.95 18.78
N ILE A 284 -0.08 -8.76 19.32
CA ILE A 284 0.11 -8.42 20.73
C ILE A 284 -0.86 -9.25 21.59
N GLY A 285 -2.14 -9.33 21.20
CA GLY A 285 -3.17 -10.09 21.89
C GLY A 285 -2.82 -11.59 22.03
N ILE A 286 -2.31 -12.20 20.93
CA ILE A 286 -1.85 -13.61 20.98
C ILE A 286 -0.75 -13.81 22.02
N MET A 287 0.22 -12.90 22.13
CA MET A 287 1.32 -13.01 23.10
C MET A 287 0.82 -12.88 24.56
N HIS A 288 -0.19 -12.06 24.77
CA HIS A 288 -0.76 -11.85 26.10
C HIS A 288 -1.83 -12.85 26.51
N LYS A 289 -2.21 -13.80 25.66
CA LYS A 289 -3.26 -14.81 25.93
C LYS A 289 -3.06 -15.54 27.28
N ASN A 290 -1.83 -15.64 27.74
CA ASN A 290 -1.48 -16.26 29.03
C ASN A 290 -1.53 -15.27 30.23
N LYS A 291 -1.79 -13.97 30.02
CA LYS A 291 -1.75 -12.90 31.04
C LYS A 291 -3.03 -12.04 31.13
N GLY A 292 -4.16 -12.51 30.62
CA GLY A 292 -5.42 -11.76 30.72
C GLY A 292 -5.63 -10.69 29.62
N ALA A 293 -5.19 -10.96 28.43
CA ALA A 293 -5.07 -10.03 27.29
C ALA A 293 -6.37 -9.71 26.53
N LEU A 294 -7.53 -9.82 27.14
CA LEU A 294 -8.82 -9.53 26.50
C LEU A 294 -8.84 -8.13 25.85
N TYR A 295 -8.20 -7.17 26.50
CA TYR A 295 -8.14 -5.76 26.05
C TYR A 295 -7.58 -5.58 24.63
N TYR A 296 -6.48 -6.25 24.27
CA TYR A 296 -5.85 -6.12 22.95
C TYR A 296 -6.65 -6.84 21.86
N TYR A 297 -7.30 -7.97 22.18
CA TYR A 297 -8.20 -8.65 21.26
C TYR A 297 -9.45 -7.82 20.98
N ASP A 298 -10.07 -7.25 21.99
CA ASP A 298 -11.25 -6.42 21.84
C ASP A 298 -10.95 -5.19 20.99
N ARG A 299 -9.82 -4.51 21.23
CA ARG A 299 -9.38 -3.40 20.37
C ARG A 299 -9.20 -3.82 18.91
N SER A 300 -8.63 -5.00 18.65
CA SER A 300 -8.42 -5.47 17.28
C SER A 300 -9.74 -5.75 16.54
N LEU A 301 -10.76 -6.23 17.25
CA LEU A 301 -12.09 -6.49 16.70
C LEU A 301 -12.89 -5.21 16.40
N ILE A 302 -12.72 -4.17 17.21
CA ILE A 302 -13.39 -2.88 17.00
C ILE A 302 -12.80 -2.11 15.81
N ILE A 303 -11.53 -2.33 15.50
CA ILE A 303 -10.80 -1.63 14.45
C ILE A 303 -11.00 -2.28 13.07
N ARG A 304 -11.26 -3.56 13.02
CA ARG A 304 -11.60 -4.29 11.79
C ARG A 304 -13.02 -3.99 11.38
#